data_d93ebc24ccd11c86aa1f1c13a4641a3c
#
_entry.id   d93ebc24ccd11c86aa1f1c13a4641a3c
#
_cell.length_a   1.000
_cell.length_b   1.000
_cell.length_c   1.000
_cell.angle_alpha   90.00
_cell.angle_beta   90.00
_cell.angle_gamma   90.00
#
_symmetry.space_group_name_H-M   'P 1'
#
loop_
_entity.id
_entity.type
_entity.pdbx_description
1 polymer ?
#
loop_
_entity_poly.entity_id
_entity_poly.type
_entity_poly.pdbx_seq_one_letter_code
_entity_poly.pdbx_strand_id
1 'polypeptide(L)'
;MNKTIGIFGGGQLGRMMAQAALPLNIQCTFFEADADCPSAILGQVFSTKAENGLQDFIASADVFSLEFENTPLIDVDVLTKQKDLYPPRQALAIAQHRLSEKALFDELEIPVAPYKAVDSLETLKLAVSELGLPIVLKTATGGYDGKGQFVLRSADQMEQAWAELGPAGSLIAESFVTFSREVSIIAV
;
A
#
# COMPACT_ATOMS: atom_id res chain seq x y z
N MET A 1 -28.13 -7.71 -16.87
CA MET A 1 -27.71 -8.18 -15.53
C MET A 1 -26.90 -7.05 -14.91
N ASN A 2 -27.21 -6.70 -13.67
CA ASN A 2 -26.39 -5.73 -12.93
C ASN A 2 -25.03 -6.36 -12.66
N LYS A 3 -23.97 -5.60 -12.88
CA LYS A 3 -22.59 -6.02 -12.53
C LYS A 3 -22.34 -5.77 -11.05
N THR A 4 -21.54 -6.63 -10.44
CA THR A 4 -21.10 -6.46 -9.05
C THR A 4 -19.60 -6.38 -8.99
N ILE A 5 -19.09 -5.40 -8.24
CA ILE A 5 -17.67 -5.22 -7.94
C ILE A 5 -17.42 -5.63 -6.49
N GLY A 6 -16.49 -6.56 -6.28
CA GLY A 6 -15.95 -6.88 -4.97
C GLY A 6 -14.78 -5.97 -4.63
N ILE A 7 -14.79 -5.36 -3.46
CA ILE A 7 -13.76 -4.42 -3.02
C ILE A 7 -13.07 -4.98 -1.77
N PHE A 8 -11.74 -5.18 -1.83
CA PHE A 8 -10.95 -5.44 -0.64
C PHE A 8 -10.83 -4.15 0.16
N GLY A 9 -11.36 -4.15 1.36
CA GLY A 9 -11.49 -3.00 2.23
C GLY A 9 -12.91 -2.42 2.23
N GLY A 10 -13.34 -1.98 3.41
CA GLY A 10 -14.68 -1.42 3.64
C GLY A 10 -14.63 -0.01 4.24
N GLY A 11 -13.51 0.70 4.12
CA GLY A 11 -13.28 2.02 4.68
C GLY A 11 -13.91 3.16 3.88
N GLN A 12 -13.35 4.35 4.01
CA GLN A 12 -13.86 5.55 3.34
C GLN A 12 -13.76 5.46 1.81
N LEU A 13 -12.65 4.94 1.28
CA LEU A 13 -12.45 4.86 -0.16
C LEU A 13 -13.36 3.81 -0.77
N GLY A 14 -13.54 2.64 -0.13
CA GLY A 14 -14.53 1.64 -0.52
C GLY A 14 -15.94 2.20 -0.56
N ARG A 15 -16.32 3.02 0.44
CA ARG A 15 -17.57 3.76 0.45
C ARG A 15 -17.71 4.73 -0.72
N MET A 16 -16.66 5.51 -1.03
CA MET A 16 -16.66 6.45 -2.15
C MET A 16 -16.76 5.72 -3.49
N MET A 17 -16.07 4.59 -3.66
CA MET A 17 -16.18 3.74 -4.85
C MET A 17 -17.62 3.24 -5.04
N ALA A 18 -18.26 2.75 -3.98
CA ALA A 18 -19.64 2.30 -4.03
C ALA A 18 -20.62 3.45 -4.34
N GLN A 19 -20.42 4.64 -3.78
CA GLN A 19 -21.22 5.81 -4.12
C GLN A 19 -21.11 6.18 -5.60
N ALA A 20 -19.90 6.09 -6.18
CA ALA A 20 -19.67 6.33 -7.60
C ALA A 20 -20.30 5.23 -8.50
N ALA A 21 -20.43 4.00 -7.99
CA ALA A 21 -21.02 2.87 -8.70
C ALA A 21 -22.57 2.95 -8.82
N LEU A 22 -23.23 3.59 -7.85
CA LEU A 22 -24.72 3.69 -7.80
C LEU A 22 -25.34 4.25 -9.09
N PRO A 23 -24.92 5.42 -9.64
CA PRO A 23 -25.52 5.95 -10.86
C PRO A 23 -25.24 5.10 -12.11
N LEU A 24 -24.29 4.17 -12.04
CA LEU A 24 -23.95 3.22 -13.11
C LEU A 24 -24.74 1.90 -13.00
N ASN A 25 -25.62 1.75 -12.01
CA ASN A 25 -26.32 0.51 -11.67
C ASN A 25 -25.34 -0.67 -11.39
N ILE A 26 -24.20 -0.36 -10.79
CA ILE A 26 -23.21 -1.34 -10.34
C ILE A 26 -23.40 -1.54 -8.83
N GLN A 27 -23.45 -2.80 -8.41
CA GLN A 27 -23.48 -3.17 -7.01
C GLN A 27 -22.05 -3.34 -6.47
N CYS A 28 -21.86 -3.14 -5.17
CA CYS A 28 -20.59 -3.37 -4.51
C CYS A 28 -20.74 -4.35 -3.35
N THR A 29 -19.72 -5.19 -3.16
CA THR A 29 -19.54 -6.01 -1.97
C THR A 29 -18.14 -5.75 -1.40
N PHE A 30 -17.94 -6.00 -0.10
CA PHE A 30 -16.73 -5.61 0.59
C PHE A 30 -16.15 -6.78 1.38
N PHE A 31 -14.82 -6.87 1.44
CA PHE A 31 -14.12 -7.83 2.29
C PHE A 31 -13.39 -7.07 3.39
N GLU A 32 -13.95 -7.11 4.61
CA GLU A 32 -13.51 -6.28 5.73
C GLU A 32 -13.66 -7.01 7.06
N ALA A 33 -12.79 -6.68 8.03
CA ALA A 33 -12.82 -7.28 9.37
C ALA A 33 -13.97 -6.74 10.25
N ASP A 34 -14.35 -5.50 10.02
CA ASP A 34 -15.41 -4.80 10.76
C ASP A 34 -16.71 -4.80 9.93
N ALA A 35 -17.73 -5.47 10.45
CA ALA A 35 -19.03 -5.52 9.81
C ALA A 35 -19.74 -4.16 9.76
N ASP A 36 -19.39 -3.23 10.66
CA ASP A 36 -19.96 -1.87 10.76
C ASP A 36 -19.06 -0.83 10.07
N CYS A 37 -18.22 -1.26 9.13
CA CYS A 37 -17.31 -0.39 8.37
C CYS A 37 -18.07 0.69 7.58
N PRO A 38 -17.40 1.79 7.17
CA PRO A 38 -18.03 2.92 6.48
C PRO A 38 -18.83 2.56 5.22
N SER A 39 -18.46 1.47 4.52
CA SER A 39 -19.11 1.01 3.30
C SER A 39 -20.30 0.07 3.54
N ALA A 40 -20.50 -0.44 4.76
CA ALA A 40 -21.54 -1.42 5.08
C ALA A 40 -22.98 -0.97 4.71
N ILE A 41 -23.23 0.33 4.72
CA ILE A 41 -24.54 0.90 4.32
C ILE A 41 -24.81 0.79 2.80
N LEU A 42 -23.79 0.54 1.99
CA LEU A 42 -23.87 0.57 0.51
C LEU A 42 -23.74 -0.81 -0.13
N GLY A 43 -23.42 -1.85 0.63
CA GLY A 43 -23.28 -3.20 0.09
C GLY A 43 -23.01 -4.24 1.17
N GLN A 44 -23.04 -5.51 0.77
CA GLN A 44 -22.78 -6.60 1.68
C GLN A 44 -21.30 -6.65 2.08
N VAL A 45 -21.06 -6.85 3.37
CA VAL A 45 -19.71 -7.03 3.94
C VAL A 45 -19.47 -8.50 4.24
N PHE A 46 -18.38 -9.05 3.74
CA PHE A 46 -17.88 -10.38 4.04
C PHE A 46 -16.72 -10.24 5.03
N SER A 47 -16.81 -10.94 6.14
CA SER A 47 -15.81 -10.79 7.21
C SER A 47 -14.52 -11.54 6.89
N THR A 48 -13.37 -10.85 7.02
CA THR A 48 -12.04 -11.47 6.94
C THR A 48 -11.80 -12.50 8.05
N LYS A 49 -12.62 -12.49 9.11
CA LYS A 49 -12.52 -13.41 10.26
C LYS A 49 -13.42 -14.65 10.12
N ALA A 50 -14.31 -14.68 9.12
CA ALA A 50 -15.18 -15.82 8.89
C ALA A 50 -14.41 -16.96 8.18
N GLU A 51 -14.67 -18.20 8.54
CA GLU A 51 -14.00 -19.38 7.99
C GLU A 51 -14.05 -19.42 6.44
N ASN A 52 -15.20 -19.10 5.86
CA ASN A 52 -15.40 -19.09 4.40
C ASN A 52 -15.49 -17.65 3.83
N GLY A 53 -15.16 -16.63 4.64
CA GLY A 53 -15.40 -15.23 4.27
C GLY A 53 -14.80 -14.81 2.93
N LEU A 54 -13.58 -15.24 2.62
CA LEU A 54 -12.92 -14.96 1.34
C LEU A 54 -13.62 -15.66 0.17
N GLN A 55 -14.02 -16.94 0.34
CA GLN A 55 -14.68 -17.69 -0.73
C GLN A 55 -16.08 -17.14 -1.03
N ASP A 56 -16.82 -16.79 0.01
CA ASP A 56 -18.14 -16.18 -0.12
C ASP A 56 -18.03 -14.79 -0.80
N PHE A 57 -17.01 -14.02 -0.43
CA PHE A 57 -16.70 -12.76 -1.09
C PHE A 57 -16.37 -12.94 -2.57
N ILE A 58 -15.49 -13.91 -2.92
CA ILE A 58 -15.14 -14.21 -4.31
C ILE A 58 -16.38 -14.64 -5.13
N ALA A 59 -17.29 -15.39 -4.52
CA ALA A 59 -18.53 -15.81 -5.17
C ALA A 59 -19.53 -14.66 -5.38
N SER A 60 -19.43 -13.58 -4.62
CA SER A 60 -20.41 -12.48 -4.59
C SER A 60 -20.28 -11.49 -5.74
N ALA A 61 -19.18 -11.48 -6.49
CA ALA A 61 -18.91 -10.42 -7.46
C ALA A 61 -18.36 -10.95 -8.79
N ASP A 62 -18.48 -10.12 -9.82
CA ASP A 62 -18.01 -10.41 -11.19
C ASP A 62 -16.54 -10.05 -11.37
N VAL A 63 -16.11 -8.92 -10.78
CA VAL A 63 -14.77 -8.32 -10.90
C VAL A 63 -14.40 -7.69 -9.57
N PHE A 64 -13.11 -7.54 -9.34
CA PHE A 64 -12.60 -7.09 -8.03
C PHE A 64 -11.68 -5.89 -8.13
N SER A 65 -11.65 -5.12 -7.04
CA SER A 65 -10.77 -3.97 -6.88
C SER A 65 -10.25 -3.87 -5.43
N LEU A 66 -9.37 -2.91 -5.21
CA LEU A 66 -8.69 -2.66 -3.94
C LEU A 66 -9.05 -1.26 -3.45
N GLU A 67 -9.31 -1.11 -2.16
CA GLU A 67 -9.46 0.20 -1.53
C GLU A 67 -8.10 0.80 -1.15
N PHE A 68 -7.17 -0.06 -0.73
CA PHE A 68 -5.86 0.37 -0.23
C PHE A 68 -4.77 -0.69 -0.48
N GLU A 69 -3.52 -0.26 -0.39
CA GLU A 69 -2.36 -1.08 -0.76
C GLU A 69 -2.04 -2.21 0.24
N ASN A 70 -2.46 -2.12 1.50
CA ASN A 70 -2.09 -3.12 2.52
C ASN A 70 -2.98 -4.38 2.53
N THR A 71 -3.65 -4.68 1.43
CA THR A 71 -4.41 -5.93 1.26
C THR A 71 -3.46 -7.13 1.25
N PRO A 72 -3.71 -8.20 2.04
CA PRO A 72 -2.85 -9.38 2.06
C PRO A 72 -2.74 -10.05 0.70
N LEU A 73 -1.52 -10.20 0.18
CA LEU A 73 -1.28 -10.82 -1.15
C LEU A 73 -1.77 -12.26 -1.21
N ILE A 74 -1.78 -12.98 -0.08
CA ILE A 74 -2.28 -14.35 -0.03
C ILE A 74 -3.76 -14.44 -0.41
N ASP A 75 -4.58 -13.48 0.04
CA ASP A 75 -6.00 -13.43 -0.29
C ASP A 75 -6.20 -13.08 -1.77
N VAL A 76 -5.39 -12.15 -2.27
CA VAL A 76 -5.35 -11.76 -3.69
C VAL A 76 -4.92 -12.93 -4.57
N ASP A 77 -3.93 -13.73 -4.14
CA ASP A 77 -3.48 -14.93 -4.86
C ASP A 77 -4.57 -16.01 -4.96
N VAL A 78 -5.44 -16.11 -3.97
CA VAL A 78 -6.62 -17.02 -4.03
C VAL A 78 -7.66 -16.49 -4.99
N LEU A 79 -7.95 -15.18 -4.95
CA LEU A 79 -8.93 -14.53 -5.82
C LEU A 79 -8.51 -14.59 -7.29
N THR A 80 -7.28 -14.24 -7.63
CA THR A 80 -6.82 -14.12 -9.02
C THR A 80 -6.70 -15.44 -9.78
N LYS A 81 -6.82 -16.57 -9.09
CA LYS A 81 -6.98 -17.88 -9.72
C LYS A 81 -8.36 -18.08 -10.36
N GLN A 82 -9.35 -17.28 -9.99
CA GLN A 82 -10.75 -17.48 -10.33
C GLN A 82 -11.40 -16.25 -10.95
N LYS A 83 -10.92 -15.07 -10.65
CA LYS A 83 -11.54 -13.79 -10.98
C LYS A 83 -10.51 -12.72 -11.34
N ASP A 84 -10.96 -11.72 -12.07
CA ASP A 84 -10.15 -10.57 -12.44
C ASP A 84 -10.09 -9.54 -11.30
N LEU A 85 -8.89 -8.99 -11.10
CA LEU A 85 -8.60 -7.91 -10.15
C LEU A 85 -8.00 -6.71 -10.87
N TYR A 86 -8.50 -5.52 -10.57
CA TYR A 86 -7.98 -4.25 -11.06
C TYR A 86 -7.79 -3.25 -9.90
N PRO A 87 -6.59 -2.67 -9.75
CA PRO A 87 -5.36 -2.96 -10.52
C PRO A 87 -4.89 -4.41 -10.32
N PRO A 88 -4.05 -4.94 -11.23
CA PRO A 88 -3.64 -6.33 -11.17
C PRO A 88 -2.77 -6.62 -9.94
N ARG A 89 -2.75 -7.87 -9.50
CA ARG A 89 -1.98 -8.36 -8.34
C ARG A 89 -0.53 -7.87 -8.32
N GLN A 90 0.12 -7.80 -9.49
CA GLN A 90 1.52 -7.36 -9.58
C GLN A 90 1.68 -5.89 -9.22
N ALA A 91 0.75 -5.02 -9.62
CA ALA A 91 0.76 -3.61 -9.26
C ALA A 91 0.66 -3.44 -7.73
N LEU A 92 -0.23 -4.21 -7.08
CA LEU A 92 -0.34 -4.23 -5.62
C LEU A 92 0.97 -4.67 -4.96
N ALA A 93 1.58 -5.77 -5.42
CA ALA A 93 2.81 -6.31 -4.84
C ALA A 93 3.98 -5.32 -4.93
N ILE A 94 4.05 -4.56 -6.02
CA ILE A 94 5.07 -3.51 -6.20
C ILE A 94 4.78 -2.34 -5.27
N ALA A 95 3.53 -1.85 -5.25
CA ALA A 95 3.15 -0.69 -4.44
C ALA A 95 3.27 -0.92 -2.93
N GLN A 96 3.16 -2.17 -2.46
CA GLN A 96 3.32 -2.52 -1.05
C GLN A 96 4.75 -2.39 -0.53
N HIS A 97 5.76 -2.36 -1.40
CA HIS A 97 7.16 -2.41 -1.00
C HIS A 97 7.96 -1.30 -1.67
N ARG A 98 8.37 -0.29 -0.90
CA ARG A 98 9.05 0.91 -1.40
C ARG A 98 10.29 0.65 -2.24
N LEU A 99 11.09 -0.37 -1.91
CA LEU A 99 12.25 -0.74 -2.73
C LEU A 99 11.83 -1.34 -4.08
N SER A 100 10.75 -2.12 -4.12
CA SER A 100 10.22 -2.67 -5.38
C SER A 100 9.62 -1.58 -6.26
N GLU A 101 8.92 -0.62 -5.66
CA GLU A 101 8.38 0.54 -6.36
C GLU A 101 9.51 1.41 -6.95
N LYS A 102 10.56 1.70 -6.17
CA LYS A 102 11.73 2.43 -6.66
C LYS A 102 12.47 1.69 -7.77
N ALA A 103 12.63 0.38 -7.63
CA ALA A 103 13.25 -0.44 -8.67
C ALA A 103 12.45 -0.42 -9.99
N LEU A 104 11.12 -0.43 -9.92
CA LEU A 104 10.27 -0.25 -11.11
C LEU A 104 10.46 1.12 -11.74
N PHE A 105 10.54 2.19 -10.95
CA PHE A 105 10.78 3.53 -11.49
C PHE A 105 12.16 3.65 -12.15
N ASP A 106 13.19 3.03 -11.56
CA ASP A 106 14.52 2.96 -12.17
C ASP A 106 14.50 2.19 -13.51
N GLU A 107 13.79 1.04 -13.57
CA GLU A 107 13.63 0.27 -14.81
C GLU A 107 12.91 1.06 -15.91
N LEU A 108 11.95 1.90 -15.52
CA LEU A 108 11.19 2.76 -16.42
C LEU A 108 11.89 4.11 -16.71
N GLU A 109 13.10 4.31 -16.21
CA GLU A 109 13.88 5.56 -16.32
C GLU A 109 13.11 6.80 -15.78
N ILE A 110 12.22 6.58 -14.78
CA ILE A 110 11.49 7.65 -14.09
C ILE A 110 12.37 8.17 -12.95
N PRO A 111 12.74 9.45 -12.93
CA PRO A 111 13.59 10.00 -11.89
C PRO A 111 12.95 9.91 -10.50
N VAL A 112 13.69 9.38 -9.53
CA VAL A 112 13.31 9.32 -8.11
C VAL A 112 14.40 9.91 -7.24
N ALA A 113 14.08 10.24 -5.99
CA ALA A 113 15.09 10.59 -5.01
C ALA A 113 16.09 9.45 -4.86
N PRO A 114 17.42 9.69 -4.85
CA PRO A 114 18.42 8.67 -4.60
C PRO A 114 18.11 7.90 -3.33
N TYR A 115 18.27 6.58 -3.36
CA TYR A 115 17.89 5.72 -2.26
C TYR A 115 18.83 4.54 -2.06
N LYS A 116 18.77 3.94 -0.88
CA LYS A 116 19.51 2.72 -0.51
C LYS A 116 18.61 1.81 0.35
N ALA A 117 18.76 0.50 0.14
CA ALA A 117 18.18 -0.48 1.06
C ALA A 117 18.98 -0.50 2.37
N VAL A 118 18.27 -0.64 3.49
CA VAL A 118 18.87 -0.68 4.83
C VAL A 118 18.25 -1.83 5.60
N ASP A 119 19.11 -2.78 6.06
CA ASP A 119 18.70 -3.96 6.83
C ASP A 119 19.51 -4.12 8.13
N SER A 120 20.48 -3.25 8.37
CA SER A 120 21.32 -3.23 9.55
C SER A 120 21.83 -1.81 9.84
N LEU A 121 22.37 -1.59 11.05
CA LEU A 121 23.01 -0.33 11.40
C LEU A 121 24.22 -0.05 10.51
N GLU A 122 24.94 -1.10 10.08
CA GLU A 122 26.07 -1.02 9.17
C GLU A 122 25.63 -0.51 7.79
N THR A 123 24.57 -1.06 7.23
CA THR A 123 24.04 -0.62 5.93
C THR A 123 23.43 0.78 6.03
N LEU A 124 22.88 1.18 7.19
CA LEU A 124 22.46 2.56 7.42
C LEU A 124 23.65 3.53 7.38
N LYS A 125 24.79 3.17 8.02
CA LYS A 125 26.02 3.98 7.98
C LYS A 125 26.55 4.12 6.56
N LEU A 126 26.51 3.04 5.77
CA LEU A 126 26.91 3.09 4.35
C LEU A 126 25.96 3.98 3.55
N ALA A 127 24.64 3.83 3.73
CA ALA A 127 23.66 4.68 3.06
C ALA A 127 23.87 6.17 3.36
N VAL A 128 24.12 6.53 4.62
CA VAL A 128 24.44 7.92 5.01
C VAL A 128 25.72 8.41 4.34
N SER A 129 26.76 7.55 4.24
CA SER A 129 28.02 7.91 3.59
C SER A 129 27.86 8.15 2.09
N GLU A 130 26.99 7.40 1.41
CA GLU A 130 26.77 7.49 -0.03
C GLU A 130 25.77 8.56 -0.45
N LEU A 131 24.67 8.71 0.32
CA LEU A 131 23.60 9.67 0.00
C LEU A 131 23.88 11.07 0.55
N GLY A 132 24.72 11.17 1.59
CA GLY A 132 24.88 12.39 2.36
C GLY A 132 23.69 12.68 3.28
N LEU A 133 23.85 13.63 4.19
CA LEU A 133 22.78 14.10 5.08
C LEU A 133 22.19 15.42 4.57
N PRO A 134 20.90 15.69 4.84
CA PRO A 134 19.94 14.82 5.52
C PRO A 134 19.37 13.70 4.65
N ILE A 135 18.92 12.60 5.28
CA ILE A 135 18.15 11.54 4.64
C ILE A 135 16.82 11.32 5.36
N VAL A 136 15.89 10.66 4.68
CA VAL A 136 14.67 10.13 5.29
C VAL A 136 14.77 8.61 5.32
N LEU A 137 14.84 8.05 6.53
CA LEU A 137 14.78 6.60 6.75
C LEU A 137 13.31 6.20 6.90
N LYS A 138 12.87 5.19 6.15
CA LYS A 138 11.47 4.71 6.16
C LYS A 138 11.42 3.19 6.25
N THR A 139 10.34 2.65 6.80
CA THR A 139 10.05 1.22 6.66
C THR A 139 9.81 0.88 5.19
N ALA A 140 10.33 -0.24 4.70
CA ALA A 140 10.16 -0.65 3.30
C ALA A 140 8.69 -1.00 2.97
N THR A 141 7.94 -1.45 3.96
CA THR A 141 6.50 -1.77 3.88
C THR A 141 5.70 -1.04 4.95
N GLY A 142 4.41 -0.87 4.73
CA GLY A 142 3.55 -0.15 5.68
C GLY A 142 3.95 1.33 5.80
N GLY A 143 3.53 1.97 6.89
CA GLY A 143 3.78 3.38 7.14
C GLY A 143 2.90 4.30 6.28
N TYR A 144 2.12 5.14 6.96
CA TYR A 144 1.20 6.11 6.37
C TYR A 144 1.22 7.37 7.22
N ASP A 145 0.88 8.50 6.64
CA ASP A 145 0.75 9.79 7.34
C ASP A 145 1.97 10.15 8.22
N GLY A 146 3.18 9.90 7.69
CA GLY A 146 4.43 10.18 8.40
C GLY A 146 4.83 9.15 9.46
N LYS A 147 4.03 8.10 9.68
CA LYS A 147 4.40 6.98 10.56
C LYS A 147 5.39 6.05 9.86
N GLY A 148 6.30 5.45 10.64
CA GLY A 148 7.32 4.57 10.10
C GLY A 148 8.41 5.30 9.30
N GLN A 149 8.70 6.56 9.64
CA GLN A 149 9.80 7.32 9.05
C GLN A 149 10.55 8.15 10.10
N PHE A 150 11.84 8.38 9.84
CA PHE A 150 12.74 9.20 10.64
C PHE A 150 13.58 10.10 9.73
N VAL A 151 13.55 11.41 9.97
CA VAL A 151 14.42 12.36 9.23
C VAL A 151 15.75 12.47 9.97
N LEU A 152 16.78 11.89 9.40
CA LEU A 152 18.13 11.84 9.94
C LEU A 152 18.94 13.02 9.39
N ARG A 153 19.24 13.98 10.28
CA ARG A 153 19.91 15.24 9.91
C ARG A 153 21.39 15.25 10.26
N SER A 154 21.80 14.42 11.22
CA SER A 154 23.19 14.34 11.69
C SER A 154 23.55 12.88 12.01
N ALA A 155 24.85 12.56 11.94
CA ALA A 155 25.31 11.18 12.07
C ALA A 155 25.10 10.59 13.49
N ASP A 156 25.03 11.40 14.51
CA ASP A 156 24.75 11.00 15.89
C ASP A 156 23.33 10.45 16.10
N GLN A 157 22.41 10.73 15.17
CA GLN A 157 21.03 10.23 15.21
C GLN A 157 20.88 8.80 14.67
N MET A 158 21.91 8.20 14.05
CA MET A 158 21.81 6.89 13.38
C MET A 158 21.37 5.77 14.31
N GLU A 159 21.95 5.70 15.51
CA GLU A 159 21.59 4.66 16.49
C GLU A 159 20.15 4.79 16.97
N GLN A 160 19.70 6.02 17.18
CA GLN A 160 18.31 6.30 17.56
C GLN A 160 17.36 5.90 16.43
N ALA A 161 17.62 6.33 15.20
CA ALA A 161 16.79 6.01 14.04
C ALA A 161 16.70 4.49 13.79
N TRP A 162 17.82 3.79 13.96
CA TRP A 162 17.85 2.33 13.86
C TRP A 162 17.08 1.64 14.99
N ALA A 163 17.23 2.11 16.23
CA ALA A 163 16.50 1.55 17.37
C ALA A 163 14.99 1.74 17.21
N GLU A 164 14.54 2.85 16.61
CA GLU A 164 13.12 3.14 16.39
C GLU A 164 12.52 2.33 15.22
N LEU A 165 13.20 2.27 14.08
CA LEU A 165 12.66 1.69 12.85
C LEU A 165 13.18 0.28 12.53
N GLY A 166 14.39 -0.06 12.95
CA GLY A 166 15.03 -1.36 12.67
C GLY A 166 14.19 -2.59 13.05
N PRO A 167 13.45 -2.57 14.20
CA PRO A 167 12.57 -3.68 14.56
C PRO A 167 11.45 -3.97 13.53
N ALA A 168 11.11 -3.03 12.66
CA ALA A 168 10.13 -3.24 11.58
C ALA A 168 10.68 -4.09 10.41
N GLY A 169 11.98 -4.40 10.39
CA GLY A 169 12.64 -5.21 9.36
C GLY A 169 13.31 -4.36 8.29
N SER A 170 13.04 -4.64 7.02
CA SER A 170 13.66 -3.91 5.90
C SER A 170 13.27 -2.43 5.87
N LEU A 171 14.26 -1.57 5.70
CA LEU A 171 14.10 -0.13 5.59
C LEU A 171 14.65 0.38 4.25
N ILE A 172 14.27 1.60 3.90
CA ILE A 172 14.82 2.37 2.79
C ILE A 172 15.31 3.72 3.33
N ALA A 173 16.54 4.11 2.96
CA ALA A 173 17.06 5.45 3.15
C ALA A 173 16.94 6.23 1.85
N GLU A 174 16.32 7.39 1.88
CA GLU A 174 16.15 8.27 0.72
C GLU A 174 16.82 9.61 0.98
N SER A 175 17.46 10.19 -0.05
CA SER A 175 17.94 11.57 0.03
C SER A 175 16.78 12.52 0.34
N PHE A 176 17.03 13.45 1.25
CA PHE A 176 16.02 14.48 1.58
C PHE A 176 15.84 15.43 0.40
N VAL A 177 14.63 15.47 -0.15
CA VAL A 177 14.31 16.37 -1.26
C VAL A 177 13.77 17.69 -0.72
N THR A 178 14.45 18.78 -1.03
CA THR A 178 13.93 20.13 -0.77
C THR A 178 13.01 20.53 -1.93
N PHE A 179 11.71 20.53 -1.69
CA PHE A 179 10.71 20.88 -2.69
C PHE A 179 9.98 22.18 -2.31
N SER A 180 9.54 22.92 -3.32
CA SER A 180 8.71 24.12 -3.16
C SER A 180 7.21 23.80 -3.22
N ARG A 181 6.86 22.62 -3.74
CA ARG A 181 5.47 22.20 -3.95
C ARG A 181 5.40 20.67 -4.04
N GLU A 182 4.37 20.11 -3.43
CA GLU A 182 3.94 18.74 -3.68
C GLU A 182 2.74 18.73 -4.62
N VAL A 183 2.72 17.80 -5.55
CA VAL A 183 1.62 17.61 -6.49
C VAL A 183 1.32 16.12 -6.61
N SER A 184 0.05 15.78 -6.87
CA SER A 184 -0.32 14.41 -7.21
C SER A 184 -1.14 14.40 -8.51
N ILE A 185 -1.03 13.30 -9.25
CA ILE A 185 -1.83 13.04 -10.45
C ILE A 185 -2.50 11.69 -10.25
N ILE A 186 -3.81 11.65 -10.47
CA ILE A 186 -4.58 10.40 -10.54
C ILE A 186 -4.81 10.11 -12.02
N ALA A 187 -4.30 8.96 -12.47
CA ALA A 187 -4.51 8.47 -13.84
C ALA A 187 -5.50 7.30 -13.82
N VAL A 188 -6.44 7.26 -14.79
CA VAL A 188 -7.46 6.24 -14.94
C VAL A 188 -7.37 5.63 -16.34
#